data_5a28d7076a3cc32a4cdb001f1db022e8
#
_entry.id   5a28d7076a3cc32a4cdb001f1db022e8
#
_cell.length_a   1.000
_cell.length_b   1.000
_cell.length_c   1.000
_cell.angle_alpha   90.00
_cell.angle_beta   90.00
_cell.angle_gamma   90.00
#
_symmetry.space_group_name_H-M   'P 1'
#
loop_
_entity.id
_entity.type
_entity.pdbx_description
1 polymer ?
#
loop_
_entity_poly.entity_id
_entity_poly.type
_entity_poly.pdbx_seq_one_letter_code
_entity_poly.pdbx_strand_id
1 'polypeptide(L)'
;EEITYKLSILHLLTISGIYVHNSADVIEKTIDKFRTSSLLAINNIPTPKTFIKTLKTDSTNNFLGFLKNSPFLHKPVLGSQGKGIISFKEESEFNVKKIPNHVLYLQKFIGNFQDDEFKDIRVLISNHRILACVERISDNFITNASRGGKIKEIQPDKKIRKIAKKISTLFKLGYGGLDLKFYDNTYYVLEINSI
;
A
#
# COMPACT_ATOMS: atom_id res chain seq x y z
N GLU A 1 -11.72 -1.83 16.07
CA GLU A 1 -11.52 -1.71 17.53
C GLU A 1 -10.12 -2.16 17.96
N GLU A 2 -9.66 -3.36 17.62
CA GLU A 2 -8.36 -3.90 18.05
C GLU A 2 -7.16 -3.01 17.64
N ILE A 3 -7.14 -2.51 16.40
CA ILE A 3 -6.07 -1.62 15.91
C ILE A 3 -6.04 -0.32 16.71
N THR A 4 -7.19 0.29 16.94
CA THR A 4 -7.31 1.53 17.72
C THR A 4 -6.82 1.34 19.16
N TYR A 5 -7.19 0.21 19.78
CA TYR A 5 -6.73 -0.13 21.10
C TYR A 5 -5.20 -0.29 21.20
N LYS A 6 -4.60 -1.03 20.25
CA LYS A 6 -3.15 -1.21 20.18
C LYS A 6 -2.42 0.13 19.98
N LEU A 7 -2.93 1.00 19.11
CA LEU A 7 -2.37 2.34 18.92
C LEU A 7 -2.46 3.20 20.20
N SER A 8 -3.58 3.13 20.92
CA SER A 8 -3.75 3.84 22.18
C SER A 8 -2.71 3.39 23.22
N ILE A 9 -2.41 2.11 23.32
CA ILE A 9 -1.33 1.59 24.19
C ILE A 9 0.02 2.19 23.79
N LEU A 10 0.36 2.21 22.50
CA LEU A 10 1.64 2.76 22.03
C LEU A 10 1.75 4.26 22.31
N HIS A 11 0.65 5.01 22.18
CA HIS A 11 0.59 6.43 22.55
C HIS A 11 0.83 6.63 24.05
N LEU A 12 0.16 5.83 24.91
CA LEU A 12 0.34 5.89 26.36
C LEU A 12 1.77 5.57 26.77
N LEU A 13 2.39 4.55 26.19
CA LEU A 13 3.80 4.23 26.43
C LEU A 13 4.71 5.40 26.06
N THR A 14 4.46 6.05 24.93
CA THR A 14 5.22 7.22 24.48
C THR A 14 5.06 8.39 25.47
N ILE A 15 3.83 8.68 25.92
CA ILE A 15 3.56 9.74 26.91
C ILE A 15 4.23 9.44 28.25
N SER A 16 4.32 8.15 28.62
CA SER A 16 5.01 7.70 29.83
C SER A 16 6.54 7.73 29.72
N GLY A 17 7.10 8.25 28.63
CA GLY A 17 8.55 8.35 28.42
C GLY A 17 9.21 7.05 27.94
N ILE A 18 8.42 6.02 27.61
CA ILE A 18 8.94 4.76 27.08
C ILE A 18 9.22 4.92 25.59
N TYR A 19 10.43 4.54 25.16
CA TYR A 19 10.80 4.58 23.75
C TYR A 19 10.04 3.52 22.95
N VAL A 20 9.27 3.96 21.96
CA VAL A 20 8.49 3.10 21.04
C VAL A 20 9.05 3.24 19.62
N HIS A 21 9.42 2.13 19.02
CA HIS A 21 9.97 2.10 17.66
C HIS A 21 9.20 1.10 16.77
N ASN A 22 8.56 1.52 15.70
CA ASN A 22 8.26 2.91 15.27
C ASN A 22 7.28 3.59 16.22
N SER A 23 7.24 4.93 16.22
CA SER A 23 6.24 5.64 17.04
C SER A 23 4.82 5.30 16.60
N ALA A 24 3.86 5.43 17.52
CA ALA A 24 2.45 5.20 17.24
C ALA A 24 1.94 6.03 16.05
N ASP A 25 2.39 7.28 15.92
CA ASP A 25 2.07 8.19 14.80
C ASP A 25 2.56 7.64 13.44
N VAL A 26 3.73 7.03 13.40
CA VAL A 26 4.29 6.39 12.19
C VAL A 26 3.46 5.16 11.81
N ILE A 27 3.17 4.31 12.81
CA ILE A 27 2.37 3.10 12.59
C ILE A 27 0.97 3.48 12.09
N GLU A 28 0.31 4.43 12.75
CA GLU A 28 -1.02 4.90 12.37
C GLU A 28 -1.09 5.40 10.91
N LYS A 29 -0.08 6.17 10.47
CA LYS A 29 0.00 6.68 9.10
C LYS A 29 0.20 5.57 8.06
N THR A 30 0.91 4.50 8.39
CA THR A 30 1.30 3.46 7.45
C THR A 30 0.29 2.33 7.37
N ILE A 31 -0.45 2.01 8.44
CA ILE A 31 -1.53 1.02 8.40
C ILE A 31 -2.78 1.52 7.69
N ASP A 32 -3.00 2.84 7.65
CA ASP A 32 -4.09 3.47 6.93
C ASP A 32 -3.67 3.73 5.48
N LYS A 33 -4.19 2.91 4.56
CA LYS A 33 -3.87 2.98 3.13
C LYS A 33 -4.28 4.31 2.50
N PHE A 34 -5.35 4.94 3.00
CA PHE A 34 -5.78 6.24 2.49
C PHE A 34 -4.82 7.35 2.91
N ARG A 35 -4.41 7.39 4.17
CA ARG A 35 -3.38 8.33 4.65
C ARG A 35 -2.07 8.14 3.89
N THR A 36 -1.62 6.89 3.75
CA THR A 36 -0.40 6.57 3.01
C THR A 36 -0.46 7.09 1.57
N SER A 37 -1.48 6.71 0.81
CA SER A 37 -1.61 7.11 -0.61
C SER A 37 -1.78 8.62 -0.76
N SER A 38 -2.51 9.28 0.15
CA SER A 38 -2.67 10.73 0.15
C SER A 38 -1.35 11.45 0.40
N LEU A 39 -0.59 11.04 1.43
CA LEU A 39 0.72 11.64 1.73
C LEU A 39 1.72 11.44 0.58
N LEU A 40 1.72 10.28 -0.06
CA LEU A 40 2.55 10.02 -1.24
C LEU A 40 2.17 10.96 -2.40
N ALA A 41 0.88 11.07 -2.71
CA ALA A 41 0.39 11.90 -3.81
C ALA A 41 0.68 13.40 -3.59
N ILE A 42 0.39 13.94 -2.40
CA ILE A 42 0.66 15.35 -2.04
C ILE A 42 2.16 15.67 -2.16
N ASN A 43 3.03 14.70 -1.88
CA ASN A 43 4.48 14.87 -1.96
C ASN A 43 5.08 14.48 -3.32
N ASN A 44 4.26 14.33 -4.36
CA ASN A 44 4.69 13.95 -5.71
C ASN A 44 5.57 12.69 -5.72
N ILE A 45 5.16 11.67 -4.94
CA ILE A 45 5.75 10.33 -4.98
C ILE A 45 4.77 9.45 -5.77
N PRO A 46 5.21 8.80 -6.86
CA PRO A 46 4.31 7.98 -7.66
C PRO A 46 3.65 6.89 -6.82
N THR A 47 2.33 6.90 -6.81
CA THR A 47 1.46 5.89 -6.20
C THR A 47 0.27 5.66 -7.13
N PRO A 48 -0.36 4.48 -7.13
CA PRO A 48 -1.52 4.26 -8.00
C PRO A 48 -2.65 5.24 -7.67
N LYS A 49 -3.33 5.73 -8.69
CA LYS A 49 -4.51 6.59 -8.50
C LYS A 49 -5.52 5.89 -7.59
N THR A 50 -6.01 6.62 -6.60
CA THR A 50 -6.87 6.09 -5.54
C THR A 50 -8.13 6.94 -5.41
N PHE A 51 -9.25 6.28 -5.20
CA PHE A 51 -10.55 6.87 -4.92
C PHE A 51 -11.08 6.33 -3.60
N ILE A 52 -11.63 7.20 -2.75
CA ILE A 52 -12.26 6.82 -1.50
C ILE A 52 -13.64 7.46 -1.35
N LYS A 53 -14.60 6.68 -0.84
CA LYS A 53 -15.97 7.13 -0.58
C LYS A 53 -16.62 6.28 0.50
N THR A 54 -17.53 6.87 1.28
CA THR A 54 -18.45 6.10 2.13
C THR A 54 -19.67 5.63 1.31
N LEU A 55 -20.10 4.39 1.52
CA LEU A 55 -21.22 3.79 0.79
C LEU A 55 -22.61 4.27 1.26
N LYS A 56 -22.68 5.18 2.23
CA LYS A 56 -23.94 5.73 2.77
C LYS A 56 -24.67 6.70 1.83
N THR A 57 -24.08 7.09 0.71
CA THR A 57 -24.65 8.05 -0.23
C THR A 57 -24.92 7.41 -1.58
N ASP A 58 -26.15 7.51 -2.08
CA ASP A 58 -26.67 6.87 -3.30
C ASP A 58 -25.97 7.26 -4.63
N SER A 59 -25.03 8.18 -4.61
CA SER A 59 -24.35 8.62 -5.83
C SER A 59 -23.13 7.75 -6.16
N THR A 60 -23.35 6.62 -6.81
CA THR A 60 -22.27 5.74 -7.32
C THR A 60 -21.64 6.26 -8.63
N ASN A 61 -22.24 7.24 -9.28
CA ASN A 61 -21.92 7.61 -10.66
C ASN A 61 -20.60 8.37 -10.85
N ASN A 62 -20.02 8.99 -9.81
CA ASN A 62 -18.83 9.85 -9.97
C ASN A 62 -17.49 9.11 -9.96
N PHE A 63 -17.43 7.84 -9.58
CA PHE A 63 -16.16 7.12 -9.54
C PHE A 63 -15.85 6.38 -10.85
N LEU A 64 -16.85 6.08 -11.65
CA LEU A 64 -16.67 5.38 -12.93
C LEU A 64 -15.78 6.16 -13.88
N GLY A 65 -15.92 7.48 -13.93
CA GLY A 65 -15.02 8.36 -14.70
C GLY A 65 -13.55 8.35 -14.21
N PHE A 66 -13.32 8.00 -12.94
CA PHE A 66 -11.97 7.86 -12.38
C PHE A 66 -11.23 6.63 -12.94
N LEU A 67 -11.95 5.56 -13.20
CA LEU A 67 -11.37 4.28 -13.61
C LEU A 67 -11.09 4.22 -15.12
N LYS A 68 -11.86 4.94 -15.95
CA LYS A 68 -11.67 5.03 -17.43
C LYS A 68 -11.33 3.68 -18.06
N ASN A 69 -12.16 2.65 -17.84
CA ASN A 69 -11.97 1.29 -18.37
C ASN A 69 -10.61 0.65 -17.99
N SER A 70 -10.03 1.06 -16.88
CA SER A 70 -8.77 0.48 -16.39
C SER A 70 -9.05 -0.53 -15.27
N PRO A 71 -8.30 -1.60 -15.19
CA PRO A 71 -8.39 -2.53 -14.06
C PRO A 71 -8.13 -1.84 -12.72
N PHE A 72 -8.81 -2.28 -11.67
CA PHE A 72 -8.70 -1.69 -10.34
C PHE A 72 -8.89 -2.73 -9.22
N LEU A 73 -8.47 -2.33 -8.04
CA LEU A 73 -8.58 -3.13 -6.83
C LEU A 73 -9.44 -2.40 -5.81
N HIS A 74 -10.36 -3.11 -5.16
CA HIS A 74 -10.85 -2.72 -3.85
C HIS A 74 -9.91 -3.27 -2.79
N LYS A 75 -9.54 -2.42 -1.82
CA LYS A 75 -8.71 -2.82 -0.67
C LYS A 75 -9.39 -2.35 0.62
N PRO A 76 -9.38 -3.13 1.70
CA PRO A 76 -9.71 -2.60 3.02
C PRO A 76 -8.77 -1.44 3.37
N VAL A 77 -9.31 -0.34 3.91
CA VAL A 77 -8.48 0.82 4.34
C VAL A 77 -7.44 0.39 5.36
N LEU A 78 -7.89 -0.40 6.35
CA LEU A 78 -7.04 -1.05 7.35
C LEU A 78 -6.97 -2.54 7.02
N GLY A 79 -5.77 -3.09 6.94
CA GLY A 79 -5.56 -4.51 6.62
C GLY A 79 -4.16 -4.78 6.10
N SER A 80 -3.76 -6.03 6.13
CA SER A 80 -2.42 -6.48 5.77
C SER A 80 -2.46 -7.79 4.98
N GLN A 81 -1.31 -8.21 4.44
CA GLN A 81 -1.12 -9.51 3.78
C GLN A 81 -2.04 -9.76 2.57
N GLY A 82 -2.57 -8.72 1.94
CA GLY A 82 -3.48 -8.85 0.80
C GLY A 82 -4.85 -9.46 1.15
N LYS A 83 -5.22 -9.53 2.45
CA LYS A 83 -6.53 -10.03 2.86
C LYS A 83 -7.62 -9.02 2.49
N GLY A 84 -8.73 -9.52 1.93
CA GLY A 84 -9.88 -8.70 1.54
C GLY A 84 -9.66 -7.82 0.31
N ILE A 85 -8.60 -8.03 -0.46
CA ILE A 85 -8.43 -7.39 -1.77
C ILE A 85 -9.35 -8.08 -2.78
N ILE A 86 -10.12 -7.28 -3.51
CA ILE A 86 -10.98 -7.73 -4.61
C ILE A 86 -10.51 -7.03 -5.88
N SER A 87 -10.25 -7.80 -6.93
CA SER A 87 -9.85 -7.26 -8.23
C SER A 87 -11.04 -7.17 -9.18
N PHE A 88 -11.02 -6.14 -10.02
CA PHE A 88 -11.98 -5.91 -11.07
C PHE A 88 -11.22 -5.60 -12.36
N LYS A 89 -11.46 -6.39 -13.40
CA LYS A 89 -10.83 -6.17 -14.71
C LYS A 89 -11.46 -5.00 -15.45
N GLU A 90 -12.76 -4.82 -15.25
CA GLU A 90 -13.55 -3.74 -15.85
C GLU A 90 -14.67 -3.26 -14.91
N GLU A 91 -15.26 -2.12 -15.23
CA GLU A 91 -16.33 -1.50 -14.42
C GLU A 91 -17.59 -2.35 -14.31
N SER A 92 -17.91 -3.12 -15.36
CA SER A 92 -19.08 -4.01 -15.40
C SER A 92 -19.04 -5.10 -14.31
N GLU A 93 -17.86 -5.51 -13.87
CA GLU A 93 -17.68 -6.49 -12.79
C GLU A 93 -17.94 -5.89 -11.39
N PHE A 94 -17.94 -4.55 -11.30
CA PHE A 94 -18.05 -3.86 -10.02
C PHE A 94 -19.46 -3.96 -9.44
N ASN A 95 -19.55 -4.52 -8.24
CA ASN A 95 -20.80 -4.60 -7.49
C ASN A 95 -20.54 -4.16 -6.05
N VAL A 96 -21.13 -3.02 -5.68
CA VAL A 96 -21.02 -2.46 -4.32
C VAL A 96 -21.47 -3.44 -3.23
N LYS A 97 -22.46 -4.30 -3.52
CA LYS A 97 -22.95 -5.31 -2.59
C LYS A 97 -21.90 -6.38 -2.22
N LYS A 98 -20.86 -6.53 -3.04
CA LYS A 98 -19.73 -7.44 -2.77
C LYS A 98 -18.67 -6.81 -1.86
N ILE A 99 -18.79 -5.53 -1.52
CA ILE A 99 -17.83 -4.81 -0.71
C ILE A 99 -18.23 -4.96 0.77
N PRO A 100 -17.41 -5.62 1.59
CA PRO A 100 -17.79 -5.96 2.97
C PRO A 100 -17.80 -4.77 3.95
N ASN A 101 -17.26 -3.61 3.54
CA ASN A 101 -17.08 -2.45 4.40
C ASN A 101 -17.93 -1.25 3.92
N HIS A 102 -18.26 -0.34 4.86
CA HIS A 102 -18.95 0.90 4.53
C HIS A 102 -18.06 1.95 3.83
N VAL A 103 -16.76 1.68 3.67
CA VAL A 103 -15.81 2.55 3.00
C VAL A 103 -15.28 1.86 1.74
N LEU A 104 -15.54 2.50 0.62
CA LEU A 104 -15.02 2.09 -0.67
C LEU A 104 -13.65 2.74 -0.89
N TYR A 105 -12.58 1.94 -0.87
CA TYR A 105 -11.24 2.35 -1.25
C TYR A 105 -10.86 1.61 -2.54
N LEU A 106 -10.88 2.33 -3.65
CA LEU A 106 -10.53 1.81 -4.97
C LEU A 106 -9.18 2.34 -5.39
N GLN A 107 -8.34 1.46 -5.90
CA GLN A 107 -7.02 1.82 -6.40
C GLN A 107 -6.81 1.25 -7.80
N LYS A 108 -6.31 2.10 -8.73
CA LYS A 108 -5.98 1.64 -10.08
C LYS A 108 -4.95 0.52 -10.00
N PHE A 109 -5.18 -0.57 -10.73
CA PHE A 109 -4.19 -1.64 -10.84
C PHE A 109 -3.01 -1.17 -11.71
N ILE A 110 -1.80 -1.46 -11.27
CA ILE A 110 -0.55 -1.15 -11.98
C ILE A 110 -0.01 -2.45 -12.56
N GLY A 111 -0.12 -2.63 -13.87
CA GLY A 111 0.26 -3.84 -14.60
C GLY A 111 -0.87 -4.36 -15.47
N ASN A 112 -0.76 -5.60 -15.93
CA ASN A 112 -1.77 -6.27 -16.70
C ASN A 112 -2.20 -7.56 -15.96
N PHE A 113 -3.51 -7.81 -15.82
CA PHE A 113 -4.04 -9.04 -15.23
C PHE A 113 -3.87 -10.28 -16.14
N GLN A 114 -3.46 -10.08 -17.38
CA GLN A 114 -3.17 -11.17 -18.33
C GLN A 114 -1.71 -11.61 -18.26
N ASP A 115 -0.88 -11.00 -17.42
CA ASP A 115 0.51 -11.41 -17.24
C ASP A 115 0.53 -12.80 -16.58
N ASP A 116 1.38 -13.69 -17.08
CA ASP A 116 1.61 -15.03 -16.49
C ASP A 116 2.43 -14.95 -15.19
N GLU A 117 3.14 -13.85 -15.00
CA GLU A 117 4.02 -13.63 -13.87
C GLU A 117 3.89 -12.19 -13.33
N PHE A 118 3.57 -12.08 -12.06
CA PHE A 118 3.46 -10.80 -11.35
C PHE A 118 4.70 -10.55 -10.52
N LYS A 119 5.20 -9.31 -10.57
CA LYS A 119 6.41 -8.89 -9.83
C LYS A 119 6.15 -7.62 -9.05
N ASP A 120 6.70 -7.57 -7.87
CA ASP A 120 6.90 -6.33 -7.13
C ASP A 120 8.26 -6.35 -6.40
N ILE A 121 8.64 -5.22 -5.84
CA ILE A 121 9.92 -5.06 -5.17
C ILE A 121 9.64 -4.66 -3.72
N ARG A 122 10.16 -5.44 -2.77
CA ARG A 122 10.20 -5.06 -1.37
C ARG A 122 11.56 -4.49 -0.99
N VAL A 123 11.54 -3.26 -0.49
CA VAL A 123 12.72 -2.57 0.02
C VAL A 123 12.63 -2.51 1.53
N LEU A 124 13.53 -3.18 2.24
CA LEU A 124 13.62 -3.11 3.70
C LEU A 124 14.51 -1.93 4.11
N ILE A 125 14.00 -1.11 5.01
CA ILE A 125 14.65 0.12 5.47
C ILE A 125 14.78 0.09 6.98
N SER A 126 15.94 0.53 7.49
CA SER A 126 16.12 0.90 8.88
C SER A 126 16.96 2.16 8.99
N ASN A 127 16.57 3.10 9.85
CA ASN A 127 17.25 4.36 10.07
C ASN A 127 17.64 5.08 8.76
N HIS A 128 16.67 5.17 7.83
CA HIS A 128 16.81 5.79 6.50
C HIS A 128 17.82 5.11 5.57
N ARG A 129 18.29 3.90 5.89
CA ARG A 129 19.20 3.09 5.07
C ARG A 129 18.48 1.86 4.54
N ILE A 130 18.74 1.51 3.30
CA ILE A 130 18.27 0.25 2.73
C ILE A 130 19.12 -0.88 3.30
N LEU A 131 18.45 -1.84 3.93
CA LEU A 131 19.07 -3.07 4.46
C LEU A 131 19.06 -4.19 3.42
N ALA A 132 17.93 -4.33 2.70
CA ALA A 132 17.77 -5.33 1.67
C ALA A 132 16.78 -4.84 0.63
N CYS A 133 16.91 -5.36 -0.59
CA CYS A 133 16.00 -5.11 -1.69
C CYS A 133 15.75 -6.45 -2.39
N VAL A 134 14.48 -6.86 -2.48
CA VAL A 134 14.11 -8.13 -3.08
C VAL A 134 13.00 -7.96 -4.08
N GLU A 135 13.08 -8.67 -5.19
CA GLU A 135 11.99 -8.86 -6.13
C GLU A 135 11.17 -10.08 -5.67
N ARG A 136 9.85 -9.90 -5.55
CA ARG A 136 8.90 -10.97 -5.27
C ARG A 136 8.18 -11.33 -6.54
N ILE A 137 8.08 -12.60 -6.84
CA ILE A 137 7.58 -13.14 -8.10
C ILE A 137 6.51 -14.16 -7.80
N SER A 138 5.35 -14.06 -8.44
CA SER A 138 4.22 -14.96 -8.23
C SER A 138 3.41 -15.12 -9.52
N ASP A 139 2.69 -16.21 -9.65
CA ASP A 139 1.64 -16.43 -10.65
C ASP A 139 0.33 -15.69 -10.33
N ASN A 140 0.27 -15.03 -9.18
CA ASN A 140 -0.87 -14.23 -8.74
C ASN A 140 -0.45 -12.77 -8.51
N PHE A 141 -1.36 -11.82 -8.77
CA PHE A 141 -1.11 -10.39 -8.55
C PHE A 141 -0.82 -10.02 -7.08
N ILE A 142 -1.12 -10.89 -6.13
CA ILE A 142 -0.69 -10.78 -4.73
C ILE A 142 0.64 -11.52 -4.58
N THR A 143 1.73 -10.79 -4.64
CA THR A 143 3.11 -11.31 -4.69
C THR A 143 3.71 -11.65 -3.32
N ASN A 144 2.91 -11.63 -2.25
CA ASN A 144 3.39 -11.86 -0.88
C ASN A 144 4.08 -13.24 -0.73
N ALA A 145 5.28 -13.24 -0.14
CA ALA A 145 6.06 -14.46 0.12
C ALA A 145 5.28 -15.49 0.95
N SER A 146 4.44 -15.03 1.89
CA SER A 146 3.57 -15.90 2.71
C SER A 146 2.53 -16.67 1.89
N ARG A 147 2.36 -16.34 0.60
CA ARG A 147 1.47 -17.01 -0.35
C ARG A 147 2.22 -17.80 -1.43
N GLY A 148 3.49 -18.15 -1.17
CA GLY A 148 4.29 -18.97 -2.09
C GLY A 148 5.05 -18.20 -3.17
N GLY A 149 5.08 -16.87 -3.11
CA GLY A 149 5.87 -16.05 -4.03
C GLY A 149 7.37 -16.34 -3.92
N LYS A 150 8.06 -16.47 -5.04
CA LYS A 150 9.52 -16.59 -5.11
C LYS A 150 10.16 -15.26 -4.74
N ILE A 151 11.31 -15.32 -4.08
CA ILE A 151 12.08 -14.14 -3.67
C ILE A 151 13.43 -14.18 -4.35
N LYS A 152 13.83 -13.06 -4.95
CA LYS A 152 15.15 -12.86 -5.54
C LYS A 152 15.76 -11.59 -5.00
N GLU A 153 16.96 -11.67 -4.44
CA GLU A 153 17.70 -10.47 -4.05
C GLU A 153 18.11 -9.66 -5.29
N ILE A 154 17.93 -8.34 -5.19
CA ILE A 154 18.32 -7.39 -6.24
C ILE A 154 19.06 -6.21 -5.65
N GLN A 155 19.94 -5.60 -6.46
CA GLN A 155 20.59 -4.34 -6.07
C GLN A 155 19.64 -3.16 -6.36
N PRO A 156 19.31 -2.32 -5.36
CA PRO A 156 18.48 -1.15 -5.58
C PRO A 156 19.19 -0.14 -6.50
N ASP A 157 18.52 0.28 -7.55
CA ASP A 157 19.01 1.32 -8.44
C ASP A 157 18.93 2.73 -7.81
N LYS A 158 19.39 3.75 -8.53
CA LYS A 158 19.37 5.15 -8.07
C LYS A 158 17.95 5.67 -7.81
N LYS A 159 16.95 5.23 -8.60
CA LYS A 159 15.56 5.65 -8.45
C LYS A 159 14.96 5.03 -7.17
N ILE A 160 15.16 3.74 -6.94
CA ILE A 160 14.72 3.04 -5.72
C ILE A 160 15.34 3.69 -4.49
N ARG A 161 16.65 3.95 -4.48
CA ARG A 161 17.35 4.61 -3.37
C ARG A 161 16.77 5.99 -3.05
N LYS A 162 16.48 6.79 -4.10
CA LYS A 162 15.88 8.12 -3.94
C LYS A 162 14.48 8.04 -3.35
N ILE A 163 13.64 7.13 -3.84
CA ILE A 163 12.27 6.92 -3.34
C ILE A 163 12.32 6.46 -1.89
N ALA A 164 13.13 5.45 -1.57
CA ALA A 164 13.27 4.90 -0.23
C ALA A 164 13.69 5.97 0.79
N LYS A 165 14.70 6.79 0.46
CA LYS A 165 15.14 7.90 1.32
C LYS A 165 14.03 8.94 1.50
N LYS A 166 13.35 9.35 0.43
CA LYS A 166 12.26 10.34 0.48
C LYS A 166 11.12 9.85 1.36
N ILE A 167 10.70 8.58 1.22
CA ILE A 167 9.62 8.00 2.01
C ILE A 167 10.02 7.86 3.47
N SER A 168 11.19 7.29 3.76
CA SER A 168 11.62 7.09 5.14
C SER A 168 11.72 8.41 5.92
N THR A 169 12.13 9.48 5.25
CA THR A 169 12.16 10.83 5.84
C THR A 169 10.74 11.40 6.02
N LEU A 170 9.89 11.32 5.00
CA LEU A 170 8.52 11.85 5.01
C LEU A 170 7.67 11.20 6.11
N PHE A 171 7.76 9.89 6.25
CA PHE A 171 7.00 9.12 7.24
C PHE A 171 7.70 9.04 8.60
N LYS A 172 8.95 9.51 8.71
CA LYS A 172 9.82 9.34 9.90
C LYS A 172 9.99 7.86 10.27
N LEU A 173 10.21 7.03 9.25
CA LEU A 173 10.27 5.58 9.39
C LEU A 173 11.57 5.18 10.11
N GLY A 174 11.47 4.61 11.28
CA GLY A 174 12.61 4.03 11.98
C GLY A 174 13.05 2.72 11.33
N TYR A 175 12.08 1.83 11.05
CA TYR A 175 12.25 0.67 10.18
C TYR A 175 10.95 0.37 9.43
N GLY A 176 11.05 -0.37 8.34
CA GLY A 176 9.86 -0.80 7.60
C GLY A 176 10.18 -1.38 6.24
N GLY A 177 9.13 -1.79 5.56
CA GLY A 177 9.17 -2.30 4.18
C GLY A 177 8.38 -1.41 3.24
N LEU A 178 8.96 -1.10 2.07
CA LEU A 178 8.25 -0.44 0.97
C LEU A 178 7.95 -1.46 -0.10
N ASP A 179 6.72 -1.51 -0.56
CA ASP A 179 6.33 -2.32 -1.70
C ASP A 179 6.22 -1.43 -2.94
N LEU A 180 7.04 -1.72 -3.94
CA LEU A 180 7.15 -0.96 -5.17
C LEU A 180 6.75 -1.80 -6.37
N LYS A 181 5.98 -1.24 -7.30
CA LYS A 181 5.74 -1.82 -8.63
C LYS A 181 6.45 -1.01 -9.68
N PHE A 182 7.31 -1.66 -10.46
CA PHE A 182 7.88 -1.05 -11.65
C PHE A 182 6.95 -1.28 -12.83
N TYR A 183 6.52 -0.20 -13.45
CA TYR A 183 5.65 -0.23 -14.62
C TYR A 183 5.82 1.06 -15.43
N ASP A 184 5.87 0.95 -16.74
CA ASP A 184 6.02 2.09 -17.65
C ASP A 184 7.14 3.06 -17.21
N ASN A 185 8.34 2.52 -16.99
CA ASN A 185 9.56 3.24 -16.57
C ASN A 185 9.44 4.02 -15.24
N THR A 186 8.42 3.72 -14.42
CA THR A 186 8.13 4.37 -13.15
C THR A 186 8.00 3.35 -12.02
N TYR A 187 8.56 3.68 -10.85
CA TYR A 187 8.32 2.92 -9.61
C TYR A 187 7.14 3.52 -8.87
N TYR A 188 6.06 2.77 -8.77
CA TYR A 188 4.87 3.13 -7.99
C TYR A 188 4.98 2.54 -6.58
N VAL A 189 4.75 3.36 -5.56
CA VAL A 189 4.66 2.89 -4.18
C VAL A 189 3.27 2.32 -3.94
N LEU A 190 3.19 1.01 -3.68
CA LEU A 190 1.94 0.30 -3.45
C LEU A 190 1.52 0.33 -1.98
N GLU A 191 2.49 0.19 -1.08
CA GLU A 191 2.27 0.09 0.37
C GLU A 191 3.55 0.42 1.14
N ILE A 192 3.36 0.89 2.38
CA ILE A 192 4.42 1.11 3.37
C ILE A 192 4.05 0.32 4.61
N ASN A 193 4.93 -0.57 5.05
CA ASN A 193 4.73 -1.43 6.20
C ASN A 193 5.74 -1.04 7.28
N SER A 194 5.26 -0.58 8.43
CA SER A 194 6.08 -0.12 9.58
C SER A 194 6.12 -1.11 10.74
N ILE A 195 5.51 -2.27 10.56
CA ILE A 195 5.44 -3.38 11.54
C ILE A 195 5.66 -4.71 10.83
#